data_1b832cd0b19ce9492abc9b146db290a6
#
_entry.id   1b832cd0b19ce9492abc9b146db290a6
#
_cell.length_a   1.000
_cell.length_b   1.000
_cell.length_c   1.000
_cell.angle_alpha   90.00
_cell.angle_beta   90.00
_cell.angle_gamma   90.00
#
_symmetry.space_group_name_H-M   'P 1'
#
loop_
_entity.id
_entity.type
_entity.pdbx_description
1 polymer ?
#
loop_
_entity_poly.entity_id
_entity_poly.type
_entity_poly.pdbx_seq_one_letter_code
_entity_poly.pdbx_strand_id
1 'polypeptide(L)'
;MKHTCTTFLAGKAATIDGSTLICRQEDYGNAFDPQRFVVVKPEEQPRHYASKTTSFTLELPENPLKYTAVPDADDSAGVFAAGGINAANVAMTATETATTNARVLGADPYNSDSGIGEEDFVNLVLPYIKSAREGVKRLGHLLEK
;
A
#
# COMPACT_ATOMS: atom_id res chain seq x y z
N MET A 1 -12.40 4.64 -15.94
CA MET A 1 -13.01 3.41 -15.40
C MET A 1 -12.88 3.50 -13.89
N LYS A 2 -13.94 3.27 -13.11
CA LYS A 2 -13.79 3.26 -11.64
C LYS A 2 -13.14 1.94 -11.25
N HIS A 3 -11.93 2.01 -10.77
CA HIS A 3 -11.31 0.93 -10.02
C HIS A 3 -11.93 0.91 -8.64
N THR A 4 -12.47 -0.20 -8.22
CA THR A 4 -13.03 -0.37 -6.88
C THR A 4 -12.35 -1.56 -6.24
N CYS A 5 -12.09 -1.46 -4.94
CA CYS A 5 -11.54 -2.55 -4.15
C CYS A 5 -12.37 -2.73 -2.90
N THR A 6 -12.33 -3.91 -2.31
CA THR A 6 -12.98 -4.19 -1.03
C THR A 6 -11.93 -4.63 -0.02
N THR A 7 -11.92 -4.00 1.15
CA THR A 7 -11.11 -4.43 2.29
C THR A 7 -12.00 -4.87 3.43
N PHE A 8 -11.70 -6.03 3.99
CA PHE A 8 -12.34 -6.55 5.20
C PHE A 8 -11.29 -6.64 6.31
N LEU A 9 -11.64 -6.12 7.49
CA LEU A 9 -10.80 -6.16 8.68
C LEU A 9 -11.60 -6.78 9.83
N ALA A 10 -11.03 -7.78 10.50
CA ALA A 10 -11.60 -8.34 11.72
C ALA A 10 -10.60 -8.18 12.87
N GLY A 11 -11.02 -7.47 13.91
CA GLY A 11 -10.24 -7.32 15.13
C GLY A 11 -10.39 -8.53 16.06
N LYS A 12 -9.54 -8.58 17.10
CA LYS A 12 -9.43 -9.69 18.03
C LYS A 12 -10.75 -10.11 18.70
N ALA A 13 -11.66 -9.17 18.90
CA ALA A 13 -12.96 -9.47 19.52
C ALA A 13 -13.95 -10.15 18.56
N ALA A 14 -13.67 -10.15 17.27
CA ALA A 14 -14.51 -10.72 16.22
C ALA A 14 -14.03 -12.10 15.74
N THR A 15 -12.94 -12.62 16.30
CA THR A 15 -12.33 -13.90 15.94
C THR A 15 -12.35 -14.88 17.10
N ILE A 16 -12.43 -16.18 16.81
CA ILE A 16 -12.55 -17.23 17.83
C ILE A 16 -11.26 -17.36 18.64
N ASP A 17 -10.11 -17.17 17.98
CA ASP A 17 -8.77 -17.38 18.57
C ASP A 17 -8.08 -16.07 18.99
N GLY A 18 -8.78 -14.92 18.88
CA GLY A 18 -8.21 -13.61 19.18
C GLY A 18 -7.19 -13.11 18.15
N SER A 19 -7.12 -13.71 16.96
CA SER A 19 -6.31 -13.21 15.86
C SER A 19 -6.91 -11.95 15.24
N THR A 20 -6.15 -11.27 14.40
CA THR A 20 -6.66 -10.23 13.50
C THR A 20 -6.61 -10.73 12.07
N LEU A 21 -7.63 -10.42 11.30
CA LEU A 21 -7.71 -10.76 9.89
C LEU A 21 -7.75 -9.51 9.04
N ILE A 22 -7.02 -9.54 7.93
CA ILE A 22 -7.05 -8.54 6.90
C ILE A 22 -7.22 -9.23 5.56
N CYS A 23 -8.19 -8.80 4.78
CA CYS A 23 -8.48 -9.35 3.47
C CYS A 23 -8.71 -8.20 2.50
N ARG A 24 -8.19 -8.34 1.29
CA ARG A 24 -8.41 -7.40 0.20
C ARG A 24 -8.85 -8.15 -1.05
N GLN A 25 -9.78 -7.57 -1.74
CA GLN A 25 -10.22 -8.00 -3.06
C GLN A 25 -10.09 -6.83 -4.03
N GLU A 26 -9.55 -7.09 -5.19
CA GLU A 26 -9.59 -6.18 -6.33
C GLU A 26 -10.85 -6.44 -7.14
N ASP A 27 -11.66 -5.39 -7.29
CA ASP A 27 -12.97 -5.46 -7.94
C ASP A 27 -12.92 -4.74 -9.28
N TYR A 28 -11.97 -5.12 -10.16
CA TYR A 28 -11.86 -4.56 -11.51
C TYR A 28 -13.03 -5.02 -12.40
N GLY A 29 -13.59 -4.05 -13.13
CA GLY A 29 -14.84 -4.29 -13.85
C GLY A 29 -14.78 -5.24 -15.04
N ASN A 30 -13.71 -5.30 -15.83
CA ASN A 30 -13.76 -6.02 -17.13
C ASN A 30 -12.48 -6.73 -17.55
N ALA A 31 -11.42 -6.68 -16.79
CA ALA A 31 -10.16 -7.33 -17.13
C ALA A 31 -9.74 -8.27 -16.01
N PHE A 32 -9.25 -9.42 -16.39
CA PHE A 32 -8.54 -10.30 -15.48
C PHE A 32 -7.12 -9.74 -15.32
N ASP A 33 -6.80 -9.29 -14.12
CA ASP A 33 -5.49 -8.77 -13.77
C ASP A 33 -4.85 -9.70 -12.73
N PRO A 34 -4.01 -10.64 -13.16
CA PRO A 34 -3.45 -11.63 -12.27
C PRO A 34 -2.41 -11.01 -11.34
N GLN A 35 -2.41 -11.43 -10.09
CA GLN A 35 -1.46 -11.02 -9.08
C GLN A 35 -0.48 -12.15 -8.75
N ARG A 36 0.70 -11.76 -8.25
CA ARG A 36 1.71 -12.69 -7.72
C ARG A 36 1.75 -12.60 -6.21
N PHE A 37 2.02 -13.70 -5.55
CA PHE A 37 2.43 -13.68 -4.15
C PHE A 37 3.95 -13.75 -4.08
N VAL A 38 4.57 -12.74 -3.49
CA VAL A 38 6.02 -12.62 -3.41
C VAL A 38 6.50 -12.41 -1.98
N VAL A 39 7.74 -12.82 -1.72
CA VAL A 39 8.47 -12.50 -0.49
C VAL A 39 9.60 -11.57 -0.88
N VAL A 40 9.60 -10.36 -0.35
CA VAL A 40 10.63 -9.35 -0.58
C VAL A 40 11.60 -9.34 0.59
N LYS A 41 12.86 -9.65 0.32
CA LYS A 41 13.91 -9.67 1.34
C LYS A 41 14.52 -8.29 1.53
N PRO A 42 15.16 -8.01 2.69
CA PRO A 42 15.81 -6.72 2.94
C PRO A 42 16.79 -6.30 1.85
N GLU A 43 17.60 -7.22 1.37
CA GLU A 43 18.63 -6.99 0.34
C GLU A 43 18.07 -6.76 -1.07
N GLU A 44 16.81 -7.09 -1.31
CA GLU A 44 16.11 -6.90 -2.58
C GLU A 44 15.41 -5.55 -2.66
N GLN A 45 15.38 -4.79 -1.56
CA GLN A 45 14.66 -3.51 -1.49
C GLN A 45 15.57 -2.36 -1.92
N PRO A 46 15.07 -1.43 -2.76
CA PRO A 46 15.87 -0.31 -3.22
C PRO A 46 16.17 0.66 -2.07
N ARG A 47 17.30 1.36 -2.17
CA ARG A 47 17.61 2.50 -1.28
C ARG A 47 16.95 3.78 -1.79
N HIS A 48 16.80 3.89 -3.09
CA HIS A 48 16.12 4.98 -3.76
C HIS A 48 14.83 4.45 -4.38
N TYR A 49 13.70 4.94 -3.89
CA TYR A 49 12.39 4.61 -4.42
C TYR A 49 12.00 5.61 -5.52
N ALA A 50 11.43 5.11 -6.58
CA ALA A 50 10.80 5.91 -7.62
C ALA A 50 9.44 5.28 -7.96
N SER A 51 8.38 6.08 -7.87
CA SER A 51 7.04 5.65 -8.31
C SER A 51 7.05 5.37 -9.81
N LYS A 52 6.27 4.42 -10.25
CA LYS A 52 6.08 4.16 -11.69
C LYS A 52 4.93 4.97 -12.27
N THR A 53 4.04 5.48 -11.43
CA THR A 53 2.85 6.22 -11.85
C THR A 53 3.02 7.73 -11.77
N THR A 54 3.96 8.21 -10.95
CA THR A 54 4.22 9.64 -10.75
C THR A 54 5.72 9.93 -10.78
N SER A 55 6.10 11.20 -10.68
CA SER A 55 7.51 11.61 -10.51
C SER A 55 8.01 11.54 -9.06
N PHE A 56 7.24 10.97 -8.13
CA PHE A 56 7.63 10.87 -6.74
C PHE A 56 8.87 9.99 -6.56
N THR A 57 9.83 10.50 -5.81
CA THR A 57 11.03 9.77 -5.41
C THR A 57 11.31 9.95 -3.92
N LEU A 58 11.94 8.97 -3.28
CA LEU A 58 12.26 9.01 -1.87
C LEU A 58 13.50 8.18 -1.56
N GLU A 59 14.41 8.73 -0.77
CA GLU A 59 15.47 7.94 -0.13
C GLU A 59 14.86 7.14 1.03
N LEU A 60 14.95 5.83 0.94
CA LEU A 60 14.36 4.92 1.90
C LEU A 60 15.30 4.70 3.10
N PRO A 61 14.75 4.47 4.31
CA PRO A 61 15.54 4.16 5.49
C PRO A 61 16.40 2.91 5.30
N GLU A 62 17.48 2.82 6.06
CA GLU A 62 18.26 1.60 6.18
C GLU A 62 17.52 0.52 6.95
N ASN A 63 17.91 -0.73 6.72
CA ASN A 63 17.41 -1.89 7.46
C ASN A 63 15.89 -2.12 7.32
N PRO A 64 15.37 -2.24 6.10
CA PRO A 64 13.99 -2.63 5.89
C PRO A 64 13.74 -4.05 6.42
N LEU A 65 12.53 -4.31 6.86
CA LEU A 65 12.10 -5.65 7.24
C LEU A 65 11.75 -6.47 5.97
N LYS A 66 11.96 -7.77 6.04
CA LYS A 66 11.36 -8.72 5.09
C LYS A 66 9.83 -8.62 5.16
N TYR A 67 9.17 -8.69 4.02
CA TYR A 67 7.70 -8.68 3.95
C TYR A 67 7.18 -9.53 2.79
N THR A 68 5.93 -9.92 2.86
CA THR A 68 5.19 -10.48 1.73
C THR A 68 4.45 -9.36 1.02
N ALA A 69 4.20 -9.53 -0.27
CA ALA A 69 3.40 -8.60 -1.06
C ALA A 69 2.61 -9.37 -2.14
N VAL A 70 1.59 -8.73 -2.66
CA VAL A 70 0.74 -9.27 -3.73
C VAL A 70 0.72 -8.25 -4.89
N PRO A 71 1.85 -8.07 -5.60
CA PRO A 71 1.90 -7.16 -6.74
C PRO A 71 1.23 -7.73 -7.98
N ASP A 72 0.91 -6.85 -8.92
CA ASP A 72 0.45 -7.24 -10.24
C ASP A 72 1.47 -8.13 -10.95
N ALA A 73 0.99 -9.08 -11.75
CA ALA A 73 1.87 -9.96 -12.53
C ALA A 73 2.52 -9.22 -13.70
N ASP A 74 1.81 -8.27 -14.28
CA ASP A 74 2.31 -7.30 -15.26
C ASP A 74 2.47 -5.94 -14.56
N ASP A 75 3.70 -5.52 -14.32
CA ASP A 75 4.02 -4.28 -13.63
C ASP A 75 4.22 -3.08 -14.57
N SER A 76 3.78 -3.17 -15.81
CA SER A 76 3.94 -2.10 -16.82
C SER A 76 3.19 -0.81 -16.43
N ALA A 77 2.06 -0.93 -15.74
CA ALA A 77 1.27 0.20 -15.24
C ALA A 77 1.63 0.62 -13.81
N GLY A 78 2.41 -0.18 -13.10
CA GLY A 78 2.79 0.04 -11.70
C GLY A 78 2.96 -1.29 -10.95
N VAL A 79 3.56 -1.24 -9.77
CA VAL A 79 3.78 -2.46 -8.96
C VAL A 79 2.51 -2.90 -8.24
N PHE A 80 1.72 -1.96 -7.75
CA PHE A 80 0.47 -2.19 -7.02
C PHE A 80 0.55 -3.33 -6.00
N ALA A 81 1.51 -3.25 -5.09
CA ALA A 81 1.65 -4.23 -4.01
C ALA A 81 0.48 -4.13 -3.04
N ALA A 82 -0.63 -4.70 -3.44
CA ALA A 82 -1.97 -4.52 -2.87
C ALA A 82 -2.10 -4.79 -1.37
N GLY A 83 -1.26 -5.66 -0.84
CA GLY A 83 -1.21 -5.96 0.59
C GLY A 83 -0.04 -6.85 0.95
N GLY A 84 0.24 -6.97 2.24
CA GLY A 84 1.30 -7.84 2.74
C GLY A 84 1.42 -7.87 4.24
N ILE A 85 2.37 -8.68 4.73
CA ILE A 85 2.70 -8.83 6.15
C ILE A 85 4.22 -8.77 6.28
N ASN A 86 4.73 -7.94 7.20
CA ASN A 86 6.15 -7.84 7.44
C ASN A 86 6.64 -8.79 8.56
N ALA A 87 7.96 -8.89 8.73
CA ALA A 87 8.58 -9.75 9.73
C ALA A 87 8.28 -9.35 11.20
N ALA A 88 7.72 -8.17 11.43
CA ALA A 88 7.21 -7.77 12.75
C ALA A 88 5.72 -8.12 12.94
N ASN A 89 5.15 -8.94 12.06
CA ASN A 89 3.75 -9.36 12.08
C ASN A 89 2.75 -8.19 11.97
N VAL A 90 3.12 -7.16 11.23
CA VAL A 90 2.23 -6.06 10.87
C VAL A 90 1.72 -6.31 9.45
N ALA A 91 0.40 -6.31 9.29
CA ALA A 91 -0.26 -6.40 8.00
C ALA A 91 -0.69 -5.01 7.52
N MET A 92 -0.64 -4.82 6.21
CA MET A 92 -1.10 -3.61 5.53
C MET A 92 -1.77 -3.96 4.21
N THR A 93 -2.80 -3.21 3.86
CA THR A 93 -3.38 -3.20 2.52
C THR A 93 -3.64 -1.76 2.10
N ALA A 94 -3.66 -1.51 0.81
CA ALA A 94 -4.07 -0.25 0.20
C ALA A 94 -5.26 -0.50 -0.72
N THR A 95 -6.26 0.37 -0.67
CA THR A 95 -7.46 0.29 -1.51
C THR A 95 -7.82 1.66 -2.03
N GLU A 96 -8.07 1.77 -3.33
CA GLU A 96 -8.49 3.01 -3.98
C GLU A 96 -10.02 3.14 -3.93
N THR A 97 -10.54 3.44 -2.74
CA THR A 97 -11.99 3.59 -2.54
C THR A 97 -12.39 4.98 -2.03
N ALA A 98 -11.43 5.79 -1.62
CA ALA A 98 -11.70 7.13 -1.12
C ALA A 98 -12.18 8.05 -2.26
N THR A 99 -13.29 8.73 -2.02
CA THR A 99 -13.80 9.79 -2.90
C THR A 99 -13.89 11.10 -2.13
N THR A 100 -13.78 12.22 -2.84
CA THR A 100 -13.89 13.54 -2.24
C THR A 100 -14.85 14.42 -3.04
N ASN A 101 -15.32 15.51 -2.45
CA ASN A 101 -16.21 16.45 -3.08
C ASN A 101 -15.46 17.66 -3.66
N ALA A 102 -16.16 18.44 -4.50
CA ALA A 102 -15.57 19.58 -5.18
C ALA A 102 -15.00 20.68 -4.25
N ARG A 103 -15.54 20.82 -3.02
CA ARG A 103 -15.00 21.80 -2.04
C ARG A 103 -13.62 21.37 -1.53
N VAL A 104 -13.46 20.08 -1.23
CA VAL A 104 -12.17 19.54 -0.81
C VAL A 104 -11.17 19.66 -1.96
N LEU A 105 -11.54 19.25 -3.17
CA LEU A 105 -10.68 19.36 -4.35
C LEU A 105 -10.30 20.81 -4.70
N GLY A 106 -11.16 21.76 -4.38
CA GLY A 106 -10.84 23.18 -4.55
C GLY A 106 -9.83 23.74 -3.55
N ALA A 107 -9.75 23.13 -2.35
CA ALA A 107 -8.82 23.53 -1.30
C ALA A 107 -7.52 22.69 -1.33
N ASP A 108 -7.63 21.42 -1.70
CA ASP A 108 -6.55 20.43 -1.72
C ASP A 108 -6.73 19.52 -2.95
N PRO A 109 -6.28 19.98 -4.13
CA PRO A 109 -6.40 19.21 -5.37
C PRO A 109 -5.49 17.98 -5.36
N TYR A 110 -5.85 16.97 -6.15
CA TYR A 110 -4.98 15.81 -6.37
C TYR A 110 -3.63 16.26 -6.94
N ASN A 111 -2.57 15.74 -6.34
CA ASN A 111 -1.22 15.88 -6.88
C ASN A 111 -0.93 14.67 -7.78
N SER A 112 -1.41 14.73 -9.02
CA SER A 112 -1.27 13.64 -10.00
C SER A 112 0.14 13.49 -10.56
N ASP A 113 0.97 14.54 -10.43
CA ASP A 113 2.29 14.55 -11.08
C ASP A 113 3.40 14.02 -10.17
N SER A 114 3.33 14.32 -8.87
CA SER A 114 4.40 13.98 -7.91
C SER A 114 3.87 13.41 -6.58
N GLY A 115 2.56 13.17 -6.46
CA GLY A 115 1.97 12.57 -5.28
C GLY A 115 2.27 11.08 -5.16
N ILE A 116 1.99 10.53 -3.99
CA ILE A 116 1.99 9.08 -3.74
C ILE A 116 0.57 8.53 -3.82
N GLY A 117 0.44 7.33 -4.33
CA GLY A 117 -0.85 6.67 -4.52
C GLY A 117 -0.90 5.27 -3.94
N GLU A 118 -1.96 4.54 -4.26
CA GLU A 118 -2.16 3.16 -3.84
C GLU A 118 -0.98 2.27 -4.19
N GLU A 119 -0.41 2.45 -5.38
CA GLU A 119 0.77 1.72 -5.84
C GLU A 119 1.92 1.77 -4.84
N ASP A 120 2.14 2.95 -4.25
CA ASP A 120 3.34 3.25 -3.47
C ASP A 120 3.22 2.83 -1.99
N PHE A 121 2.01 2.85 -1.43
CA PHE A 121 1.80 2.84 0.02
C PHE A 121 2.40 1.64 0.73
N VAL A 122 2.17 0.43 0.23
CA VAL A 122 2.66 -0.79 0.89
C VAL A 122 4.18 -0.83 0.87
N ASN A 123 4.79 -0.50 -0.26
CA ASN A 123 6.25 -0.50 -0.45
C ASN A 123 6.96 0.57 0.40
N LEU A 124 6.34 1.75 0.55
CA LEU A 124 6.90 2.86 1.31
C LEU A 124 6.73 2.72 2.82
N VAL A 125 5.74 1.96 3.27
CA VAL A 125 5.37 1.90 4.69
C VAL A 125 5.72 0.56 5.33
N LEU A 126 5.24 -0.54 4.76
CA LEU A 126 5.26 -1.85 5.41
C LEU A 126 6.65 -2.35 5.83
N PRO A 127 7.72 -2.18 5.02
CA PRO A 127 9.07 -2.64 5.39
C PRO A 127 9.69 -1.90 6.58
N TYR A 128 9.17 -0.74 6.94
CA TYR A 128 9.82 0.20 7.86
C TYR A 128 9.06 0.40 9.18
N ILE A 129 8.13 -0.48 9.50
CA ILE A 129 7.27 -0.36 10.68
C ILE A 129 7.26 -1.64 11.51
N LYS A 130 7.11 -1.48 12.82
CA LYS A 130 6.99 -2.60 13.78
C LYS A 130 5.62 -2.66 14.46
N SER A 131 4.74 -1.70 14.16
CA SER A 131 3.37 -1.67 14.65
C SER A 131 2.46 -0.94 13.66
N ALA A 132 1.15 -1.23 13.70
CA ALA A 132 0.16 -0.53 12.89
C ALA A 132 0.14 0.99 13.17
N ARG A 133 0.38 1.40 14.42
CA ARG A 133 0.46 2.83 14.79
C ARG A 133 1.65 3.53 14.15
N GLU A 134 2.80 2.86 14.06
CA GLU A 134 3.95 3.39 13.30
C GLU A 134 3.62 3.54 11.82
N GLY A 135 2.85 2.59 11.26
CA GLY A 135 2.38 2.66 9.87
C GLY A 135 1.57 3.93 9.59
N VAL A 136 0.58 4.22 10.44
CA VAL A 136 -0.23 5.45 10.33
C VAL A 136 0.64 6.70 10.42
N LYS A 137 1.57 6.76 11.38
CA LYS A 137 2.47 7.89 11.55
C LYS A 137 3.41 8.06 10.33
N ARG A 138 3.98 6.95 9.84
CA ARG A 138 4.87 6.98 8.69
C ARG A 138 4.14 7.45 7.44
N LEU A 139 2.92 6.93 7.19
CA LEU A 139 2.12 7.36 6.05
C LEU A 139 1.79 8.86 6.15
N GLY A 140 1.36 9.35 7.32
CA GLY A 140 1.13 10.77 7.54
C GLY A 140 2.34 11.64 7.21
N HIS A 141 3.54 11.27 7.68
CA HIS A 141 4.77 11.99 7.35
C HIS A 141 5.14 11.97 5.85
N LEU A 142 4.75 10.91 5.14
CA LEU A 142 4.97 10.84 3.69
C LEU A 142 4.04 11.79 2.94
N LEU A 143 2.80 11.94 3.42
CA LEU A 143 1.80 12.83 2.84
C LEU A 143 2.03 14.32 3.15
N GLU A 144 2.85 14.63 4.16
CA GLU A 144 3.23 16.01 4.54
C GLU A 144 4.44 16.55 3.75
N LYS A 145 5.09 15.73 2.93
CA LYS A 145 6.27 16.08 2.12
C LYS A 145 5.90 16.55 0.73
#